data_2639b57c59f6647f0189ad698c0a13f3
#
_entry.id   2639b57c59f6647f0189ad698c0a13f3
#
_cell.length_a   1.000
_cell.length_b   1.000
_cell.length_c   1.000
_cell.angle_alpha   90.00
_cell.angle_beta   90.00
_cell.angle_gamma   90.00
#
_symmetry.space_group_name_H-M   'P 1'
#
loop_
_entity.id
_entity.type
_entity.pdbx_description
1 polymer ?
#
loop_
_entity_poly.entity_id
_entity_poly.type
_entity_poly.pdbx_seq_one_letter_code
_entity_poly.pdbx_strand_id
1 'polypeptide(L)'
;MFIRSINSYRRITLGFVIIASGLFLSGCAERPVSVANSATVKIVSRACQQGDPMTQTTLYFGLNRPNGPVITAKEWQSFVDNEVTPRFKDGLTVFDAQGQWLGHNGLVAKEKSEALMLIHTNTQESEQAIGTLQGKYKTQFAQESVMRIDHPVCVGF
;
A
#
# COMPACT_ATOMS: atom_id res chain seq x y z
N MET A 1 -19.16 18.98 6.43
CA MET A 1 -19.35 20.07 5.45
C MET A 1 -19.38 19.42 4.07
N PHE A 2 -20.58 19.30 3.49
CA PHE A 2 -20.83 18.59 2.23
C PHE A 2 -20.47 19.49 1.05
N ILE A 3 -19.67 19.02 0.10
CA ILE A 3 -19.49 19.65 -1.20
C ILE A 3 -20.09 18.74 -2.26
N ARG A 4 -21.23 19.19 -2.82
CA ARG A 4 -21.93 18.58 -3.95
C ARG A 4 -21.10 18.78 -5.23
N SER A 5 -20.89 17.70 -5.95
CA SER A 5 -20.44 17.71 -7.34
C SER A 5 -21.60 18.10 -8.26
N ILE A 6 -21.43 19.14 -9.06
CA ILE A 6 -22.40 19.56 -10.08
C ILE A 6 -21.89 19.03 -11.43
N ASN A 7 -22.64 18.09 -11.96
CA ASN A 7 -22.42 17.52 -13.29
C ASN A 7 -23.19 18.39 -14.31
N SER A 8 -22.49 19.13 -15.16
CA SER A 8 -23.08 19.93 -16.23
C SER A 8 -22.96 19.19 -17.57
N TYR A 9 -24.00 18.53 -17.98
CA TYR A 9 -24.15 17.98 -19.34
C TYR A 9 -24.54 19.10 -20.29
N ARG A 10 -23.68 19.48 -21.21
CA ARG A 10 -23.97 20.39 -22.31
C ARG A 10 -24.34 19.54 -23.53
N ARG A 11 -25.65 19.53 -23.88
CA ARG A 11 -26.17 18.97 -25.11
C ARG A 11 -25.80 19.90 -26.29
N ILE A 12 -25.23 19.36 -27.32
CA ILE A 12 -25.08 20.02 -28.62
C ILE A 12 -25.90 19.22 -29.63
N THR A 13 -26.88 19.91 -30.18
CA THR A 13 -27.84 19.45 -31.19
C THR A 13 -27.26 19.46 -32.57
N LEU A 14 -27.61 18.45 -33.30
CA LEU A 14 -27.78 18.20 -34.77
C LEU A 14 -27.39 19.33 -35.72
N GLY A 15 -26.59 18.93 -36.70
CA GLY A 15 -26.56 19.47 -38.06
C GLY A 15 -26.42 18.33 -39.06
N PHE A 16 -27.53 17.98 -39.72
CA PHE A 16 -27.56 17.03 -40.82
C PHE A 16 -27.06 17.75 -42.07
N VAL A 17 -26.01 17.23 -42.71
CA VAL A 17 -25.73 17.53 -44.14
C VAL A 17 -25.48 16.20 -44.83
N ILE A 18 -26.41 15.86 -45.72
CA ILE A 18 -26.31 14.74 -46.65
C ILE A 18 -25.60 15.25 -47.89
N ILE A 19 -24.46 14.69 -48.25
CA ILE A 19 -23.90 14.77 -49.60
C ILE A 19 -23.58 13.34 -50.03
N ALA A 20 -24.32 12.90 -51.03
CA ALA A 20 -24.10 11.67 -51.78
C ALA A 20 -22.96 11.86 -52.78
N SER A 21 -22.14 10.88 -52.96
CA SER A 21 -21.56 10.35 -54.20
C SER A 21 -20.14 9.86 -54.01
N GLY A 22 -19.89 8.63 -54.46
CA GLY A 22 -18.54 8.18 -54.79
C GLY A 22 -18.22 6.75 -54.31
N LEU A 23 -18.58 5.76 -55.15
CA LEU A 23 -18.04 4.41 -55.03
C LEU A 23 -16.52 4.42 -55.20
N PHE A 24 -15.79 3.97 -54.16
CA PHE A 24 -14.49 3.31 -54.31
C PHE A 24 -14.47 2.10 -53.41
N LEU A 25 -14.64 0.93 -54.00
CA LEU A 25 -14.34 -0.36 -53.39
C LEU A 25 -12.80 -0.49 -53.28
N SER A 26 -12.27 -0.16 -52.14
CA SER A 26 -10.94 -0.61 -51.73
C SER A 26 -11.13 -1.48 -50.50
N GLY A 27 -11.15 -2.79 -50.71
CA GLY A 27 -11.17 -3.78 -49.66
C GLY A 27 -9.85 -3.76 -48.87
N CYS A 28 -9.85 -3.08 -47.73
CA CYS A 28 -8.88 -3.35 -46.69
C CYS A 28 -9.38 -4.56 -45.91
N ALA A 29 -8.75 -5.70 -46.13
CA ALA A 29 -8.90 -6.87 -45.28
C ALA A 29 -8.41 -6.50 -43.87
N GLU A 30 -9.34 -6.19 -42.97
CA GLU A 30 -9.04 -6.13 -41.56
C GLU A 30 -8.61 -7.54 -41.11
N ARG A 31 -7.31 -7.69 -40.88
CA ARG A 31 -6.82 -8.86 -40.17
C ARG A 31 -7.43 -8.81 -38.77
N PRO A 32 -8.10 -9.88 -38.30
CA PRO A 32 -8.51 -9.94 -36.92
C PRO A 32 -7.26 -9.81 -36.07
N VAL A 33 -7.18 -8.73 -35.28
CA VAL A 33 -6.19 -8.60 -34.21
C VAL A 33 -6.51 -9.74 -33.24
N SER A 34 -5.75 -10.81 -33.36
CA SER A 34 -5.73 -11.87 -32.35
C SER A 34 -5.42 -11.18 -31.02
N VAL A 35 -6.44 -11.06 -30.16
CA VAL A 35 -6.27 -10.66 -28.79
C VAL A 35 -5.37 -11.73 -28.20
N ALA A 36 -4.06 -11.44 -28.18
CA ALA A 36 -3.08 -12.26 -27.53
C ALA A 36 -3.55 -12.48 -26.10
N ASN A 37 -3.76 -13.74 -25.77
CA ASN A 37 -4.05 -14.23 -24.43
C ASN A 37 -3.42 -13.32 -23.39
N SER A 38 -4.24 -12.81 -22.47
CA SER A 38 -3.76 -12.31 -21.17
C SER A 38 -2.85 -13.40 -20.60
N ALA A 39 -1.56 -13.25 -20.85
CA ALA A 39 -0.57 -14.07 -20.18
C ALA A 39 -0.76 -13.72 -18.70
N THR A 40 -1.47 -14.59 -17.99
CA THR A 40 -1.47 -14.61 -16.54
C THR A 40 0.01 -14.65 -16.17
N VAL A 41 0.55 -13.52 -15.75
CA VAL A 41 1.91 -13.45 -15.20
C VAL A 41 1.84 -14.33 -13.94
N LYS A 42 2.15 -15.60 -14.14
CA LYS A 42 2.40 -16.51 -13.04
C LYS A 42 3.62 -15.92 -12.35
N ILE A 43 3.40 -15.21 -11.25
CA ILE A 43 4.48 -14.84 -10.33
C ILE A 43 4.99 -16.20 -9.86
N VAL A 44 6.06 -16.66 -10.51
CA VAL A 44 6.79 -17.84 -10.06
C VAL A 44 7.39 -17.40 -8.74
N SER A 45 6.77 -17.80 -7.64
CA SER A 45 7.42 -17.77 -6.34
C SER A 45 8.70 -18.57 -6.52
N ARG A 46 9.85 -17.90 -6.52
CA ARG A 46 11.15 -18.60 -6.50
C ARG A 46 11.07 -19.52 -5.27
N ALA A 47 11.04 -20.82 -5.53
CA ALA A 47 11.16 -21.79 -4.45
C ALA A 47 12.47 -21.48 -3.71
N CYS A 48 12.41 -21.40 -2.40
CA CYS A 48 13.59 -21.22 -1.59
C CYS A 48 14.56 -22.36 -1.84
N GLN A 49 15.80 -22.04 -2.14
CA GLN A 49 16.85 -23.05 -2.25
C GLN A 49 17.29 -23.53 -0.86
N GLN A 50 17.19 -22.67 0.14
CA GLN A 50 17.43 -22.95 1.55
C GLN A 50 16.42 -22.18 2.40
N GLY A 51 15.96 -22.78 3.49
CA GLY A 51 14.97 -22.20 4.40
C GLY A 51 13.54 -22.27 3.87
N ASP A 52 12.63 -21.71 4.63
CA ASP A 52 11.20 -21.70 4.35
C ASP A 52 10.76 -20.41 3.65
N PRO A 53 9.79 -20.48 2.71
CA PRO A 53 9.21 -19.29 2.10
C PRO A 53 8.33 -18.56 3.12
N MET A 54 8.70 -17.32 3.44
CA MET A 54 8.00 -16.46 4.39
C MET A 54 7.81 -15.06 3.81
N THR A 55 7.11 -14.21 4.53
CA THR A 55 6.98 -12.77 4.24
C THR A 55 7.69 -11.97 5.33
N GLN A 56 8.56 -11.06 4.92
CA GLN A 56 9.04 -9.99 5.75
C GLN A 56 8.12 -8.79 5.61
N THR A 57 7.48 -8.39 6.68
CA THR A 57 6.74 -7.12 6.75
C THR A 57 7.51 -6.13 7.59
N THR A 58 7.71 -4.92 7.07
CA THR A 58 8.25 -3.80 7.85
C THR A 58 7.18 -2.72 7.97
N LEU A 59 6.86 -2.37 9.21
CA LEU A 59 5.93 -1.30 9.57
C LEU A 59 6.71 -0.11 10.11
N TYR A 60 6.41 1.10 9.61
CA TYR A 60 7.04 2.33 10.09
C TYR A 60 6.04 3.13 10.91
N PHE A 61 6.38 3.32 12.17
CA PHE A 61 5.57 3.99 13.18
C PHE A 61 6.16 5.36 13.49
N GLY A 62 5.49 6.42 13.03
CA GLY A 62 5.90 7.79 13.35
C GLY A 62 5.75 8.09 14.84
N LEU A 63 6.69 8.84 15.41
CA LEU A 63 6.70 9.18 16.83
C LEU A 63 6.15 10.57 17.14
N ASN A 64 5.80 11.38 16.14
CA ASN A 64 5.21 12.70 16.34
C ASN A 64 3.69 12.60 16.45
N ARG A 65 3.10 13.20 17.48
CA ARG A 65 1.66 13.41 17.54
C ARG A 65 1.28 14.73 16.88
N PRO A 66 0.17 14.81 16.13
CA PRO A 66 -0.26 16.04 15.47
C PRO A 66 -0.45 17.23 16.44
N ASN A 67 -0.94 16.97 17.65
CA ASN A 67 -1.28 17.98 18.64
C ASN A 67 -0.84 17.55 20.06
N GLY A 68 0.37 17.06 20.21
CA GLY A 68 0.82 16.59 21.53
C GLY A 68 2.33 16.34 21.57
N PRO A 69 2.82 15.88 22.72
CA PRO A 69 4.22 15.52 22.87
C PRO A 69 4.55 14.31 21.99
N VAL A 70 5.81 14.17 21.63
CA VAL A 70 6.33 12.99 20.94
C VAL A 70 6.02 11.72 21.73
N ILE A 71 5.81 10.62 21.01
CA ILE A 71 5.64 9.30 21.62
C ILE A 71 6.96 8.91 22.25
N THR A 72 6.94 8.64 23.55
CA THR A 72 8.14 8.31 24.32
C THR A 72 8.57 6.86 24.10
N ALA A 73 9.84 6.55 24.33
CA ALA A 73 10.35 5.18 24.28
C ALA A 73 9.57 4.23 25.21
N LYS A 74 9.09 4.72 26.38
CA LYS A 74 8.26 3.93 27.29
C LYS A 74 6.90 3.59 26.70
N GLU A 75 6.25 4.54 26.04
CA GLU A 75 4.95 4.31 25.37
C GLU A 75 5.10 3.35 24.19
N TRP A 76 6.16 3.53 23.39
CA TRP A 76 6.51 2.62 22.33
C TRP A 76 6.76 1.20 22.84
N GLN A 77 7.62 1.04 23.86
CA GLN A 77 7.90 -0.27 24.44
C GLN A 77 6.62 -0.92 25.00
N SER A 78 5.77 -0.15 25.66
CA SER A 78 4.48 -0.66 26.12
C SER A 78 3.58 -1.16 24.99
N PHE A 79 3.59 -0.50 23.83
CA PHE A 79 2.88 -0.95 22.64
C PHE A 79 3.48 -2.26 22.10
N VAL A 80 4.80 -2.36 22.03
CA VAL A 80 5.48 -3.58 21.61
C VAL A 80 5.14 -4.74 22.53
N ASP A 81 5.23 -4.56 23.85
CA ASP A 81 5.00 -5.61 24.85
C ASP A 81 3.54 -6.11 24.84
N ASN A 82 2.58 -5.20 24.73
CA ASN A 82 1.17 -5.54 24.91
C ASN A 82 0.45 -5.84 23.60
N GLU A 83 0.91 -5.30 22.46
CA GLU A 83 0.21 -5.44 21.20
C GLU A 83 0.99 -6.25 20.16
N VAL A 84 2.30 -6.05 20.05
CA VAL A 84 3.11 -6.73 19.03
C VAL A 84 3.50 -8.12 19.46
N THR A 85 4.21 -8.24 20.56
CA THR A 85 4.77 -9.51 21.05
C THR A 85 3.73 -10.64 21.21
N PRO A 86 2.50 -10.38 21.73
CA PRO A 86 1.51 -11.44 21.86
C PRO A 86 1.00 -12.00 20.52
N ARG A 87 1.13 -11.23 19.42
CA ARG A 87 0.68 -11.60 18.08
C ARG A 87 1.80 -12.23 17.24
N PHE A 88 3.05 -11.84 17.49
CA PHE A 88 4.23 -12.29 16.76
C PHE A 88 5.25 -12.89 17.73
N LYS A 89 4.89 -14.06 18.28
CA LYS A 89 5.64 -14.75 19.33
C LYS A 89 6.98 -15.31 18.85
N ASP A 90 7.09 -15.58 17.55
CA ASP A 90 8.30 -16.16 16.95
C ASP A 90 9.43 -15.14 16.80
N GLY A 91 9.12 -13.87 16.99
CA GLY A 91 10.11 -12.81 17.04
C GLY A 91 9.73 -11.57 16.25
N LEU A 92 10.41 -10.50 16.59
CA LEU A 92 10.32 -9.20 15.95
C LEU A 92 11.67 -8.50 16.06
N THR A 93 11.92 -7.55 15.18
CA THR A 93 13.10 -6.67 15.28
C THR A 93 12.66 -5.22 15.12
N VAL A 94 13.17 -4.34 15.98
CA VAL A 94 12.92 -2.90 15.93
C VAL A 94 14.19 -2.18 15.55
N PHE A 95 14.05 -1.17 14.68
CA PHE A 95 15.13 -0.27 14.28
C PHE A 95 14.69 1.17 14.48
N ASP A 96 15.56 2.00 15.04
CA ASP A 96 15.41 3.46 15.00
C ASP A 96 15.44 3.93 13.55
N ALA A 97 14.47 4.74 13.16
CA ALA A 97 14.37 5.29 11.81
C ALA A 97 14.08 6.79 11.83
N GLN A 98 14.37 7.46 10.71
CA GLN A 98 14.07 8.87 10.52
C GLN A 98 13.43 9.07 9.16
N GLY A 99 12.19 9.59 9.15
CA GLY A 99 11.49 9.97 7.95
C GLY A 99 11.74 11.44 7.59
N GLN A 100 11.73 11.72 6.29
CA GLN A 100 11.77 13.08 5.78
C GLN A 100 10.96 13.17 4.50
N TRP A 101 10.11 14.20 4.40
CA TRP A 101 9.33 14.46 3.20
C TRP A 101 9.09 15.95 3.00
N LEU A 102 8.77 16.33 1.77
CA LEU A 102 8.35 17.70 1.45
C LEU A 102 6.83 17.80 1.67
N GLY A 103 6.45 18.59 2.65
CA GLY A 103 5.04 18.85 2.96
C GLY A 103 4.35 19.67 1.85
N HIS A 104 3.03 19.63 1.82
CA HIS A 104 2.22 20.42 0.87
C HIS A 104 2.44 21.94 1.00
N ASN A 105 2.93 22.39 2.13
CA ASN A 105 3.30 23.79 2.41
C ASN A 105 4.71 24.17 1.89
N GLY A 106 5.40 23.27 1.18
CA GLY A 106 6.75 23.48 0.68
C GLY A 106 7.86 23.38 1.75
N LEU A 107 7.53 23.00 2.98
CA LEU A 107 8.50 22.83 4.05
C LEU A 107 8.89 21.36 4.20
N VAL A 108 10.17 21.15 4.53
CA VAL A 108 10.68 19.81 4.84
C VAL A 108 10.21 19.40 6.23
N ALA A 109 9.40 18.34 6.31
CA ALA A 109 9.03 17.67 7.55
C ALA A 109 10.05 16.58 7.88
N LYS A 110 10.44 16.47 9.14
CA LYS A 110 11.31 15.42 9.67
C LYS A 110 10.64 14.77 10.86
N GLU A 111 10.66 13.45 10.88
CA GLU A 111 10.03 12.68 11.95
C GLU A 111 10.91 11.50 12.36
N LYS A 112 11.09 11.32 13.68
CA LYS A 112 11.61 10.08 14.22
C LYS A 112 10.54 9.00 14.10
N SER A 113 10.95 7.79 13.79
CA SER A 113 10.07 6.65 13.61
C SER A 113 10.72 5.39 14.17
N GLU A 114 9.89 4.41 14.50
CA GLU A 114 10.33 3.05 14.75
C GLU A 114 9.96 2.17 13.57
N ALA A 115 10.92 1.42 13.05
CA ALA A 115 10.71 0.41 12.01
C ALA A 115 10.62 -0.97 12.66
N LEU A 116 9.43 -1.56 12.67
CA LEU A 116 9.18 -2.90 13.19
C LEU A 116 9.22 -3.89 12.03
N MET A 117 10.20 -4.79 12.05
CA MET A 117 10.33 -5.89 11.11
C MET A 117 9.76 -7.17 11.72
N LEU A 118 8.87 -7.81 10.99
CA LEU A 118 8.22 -9.06 11.31
C LEU A 118 8.53 -10.07 10.21
N ILE A 119 8.81 -11.32 10.60
CA ILE A 119 8.89 -12.46 9.67
C ILE A 119 7.72 -13.37 9.99
N HIS A 120 6.90 -13.68 8.99
CA HIS A 120 5.69 -14.47 9.21
C HIS A 120 5.28 -15.28 7.97
N THR A 121 4.45 -16.27 8.16
CA THR A 121 3.79 -16.98 7.06
C THR A 121 2.71 -16.07 6.44
N ASN A 122 2.52 -16.17 5.13
CA ASN A 122 1.49 -15.40 4.43
C ASN A 122 0.11 -16.05 4.65
N THR A 123 -0.48 -15.82 5.82
CA THR A 123 -1.81 -16.34 6.22
C THR A 123 -2.77 -15.19 6.51
N GLN A 124 -4.06 -15.52 6.52
CA GLN A 124 -5.09 -14.54 6.86
C GLN A 124 -4.94 -14.04 8.31
N GLU A 125 -4.50 -14.90 9.23
CA GLU A 125 -4.25 -14.55 10.62
C GLU A 125 -3.14 -13.52 10.74
N SER A 126 -2.02 -13.70 10.02
CA SER A 126 -0.92 -12.75 9.98
C SER A 126 -1.37 -11.40 9.42
N GLU A 127 -2.14 -11.41 8.33
CA GLU A 127 -2.69 -10.19 7.73
C GLU A 127 -3.62 -9.44 8.70
N GLN A 128 -4.50 -10.15 9.40
CA GLN A 128 -5.39 -9.56 10.39
C GLN A 128 -4.61 -9.01 11.60
N ALA A 129 -3.58 -9.73 12.04
CA ALA A 129 -2.71 -9.28 13.13
C ALA A 129 -2.00 -7.97 12.77
N ILE A 130 -1.41 -7.88 11.57
CA ILE A 130 -0.74 -6.68 11.06
C ILE A 130 -1.74 -5.51 10.95
N GLY A 131 -2.90 -5.73 10.33
CA GLY A 131 -3.93 -4.71 10.23
C GLY A 131 -4.41 -4.21 11.60
N THR A 132 -4.50 -5.11 12.58
CA THR A 132 -4.84 -4.77 13.97
C THR A 132 -3.77 -3.87 14.61
N LEU A 133 -2.49 -4.18 14.42
CA LEU A 133 -1.39 -3.34 14.92
C LEU A 133 -1.45 -1.92 14.35
N GLN A 134 -1.62 -1.80 13.02
CA GLN A 134 -1.74 -0.50 12.36
C GLN A 134 -2.94 0.29 12.90
N GLY A 135 -4.10 -0.36 13.04
CA GLY A 135 -5.32 0.27 13.57
C GLY A 135 -5.17 0.74 15.02
N LYS A 136 -4.63 -0.12 15.89
CA LYS A 136 -4.41 0.21 17.31
C LYS A 136 -3.42 1.36 17.47
N TYR A 137 -2.30 1.34 16.74
CA TYR A 137 -1.32 2.42 16.82
C TYR A 137 -1.92 3.77 16.41
N LYS A 138 -2.63 3.80 15.29
CA LYS A 138 -3.32 5.01 14.82
C LYS A 138 -4.30 5.57 15.84
N THR A 139 -5.09 4.70 16.46
CA THR A 139 -6.07 5.11 17.47
C THR A 139 -5.40 5.56 18.76
N GLN A 140 -4.43 4.80 19.27
CA GLN A 140 -3.79 5.06 20.56
C GLN A 140 -2.93 6.32 20.54
N PHE A 141 -2.25 6.58 19.43
CA PHE A 141 -1.26 7.66 19.31
C PHE A 141 -1.69 8.80 18.38
N ALA A 142 -2.95 8.81 17.94
CA ALA A 142 -3.52 9.81 17.03
C ALA A 142 -2.72 9.94 15.72
N GLN A 143 -2.29 8.82 15.15
CA GLN A 143 -1.54 8.78 13.90
C GLN A 143 -2.47 8.66 12.69
N GLU A 144 -2.13 9.32 11.58
CA GLU A 144 -2.92 9.23 10.34
C GLU A 144 -2.68 7.91 9.61
N SER A 145 -1.44 7.44 9.61
CA SER A 145 -1.04 6.24 8.88
C SER A 145 0.12 5.51 9.55
N VAL A 146 0.29 4.25 9.16
CA VAL A 146 1.48 3.43 9.42
C VAL A 146 1.87 2.83 8.08
N MET A 147 3.05 3.20 7.57
CA MET A 147 3.55 2.66 6.31
C MET A 147 3.90 1.19 6.47
N ARG A 148 3.54 0.38 5.46
CA ARG A 148 3.83 -1.06 5.41
C ARG A 148 4.59 -1.38 4.13
N ILE A 149 5.62 -2.21 4.26
CA ILE A 149 6.39 -2.77 3.13
C ILE A 149 6.47 -4.28 3.33
N ASP A 150 6.13 -5.05 2.28
CA ASP A 150 6.20 -6.51 2.29
C ASP A 150 7.20 -7.01 1.27
N HIS A 151 7.99 -8.01 1.66
CA HIS A 151 8.91 -8.71 0.79
C HIS A 151 8.80 -10.24 0.99
N PRO A 152 8.68 -11.02 -0.09
CA PRO A 152 8.87 -12.46 0.01
C PRO A 152 10.34 -12.77 0.32
N VAL A 153 10.58 -13.59 1.31
CA VAL A 153 11.93 -13.96 1.80
C VAL A 153 12.04 -15.46 1.98
N CYS A 154 13.27 -15.96 1.98
CA CYS A 154 13.58 -17.32 2.39
C CYS A 154 14.30 -17.25 3.75
N VAL A 155 13.74 -17.92 4.75
CA VAL A 155 14.23 -17.87 6.13
C VAL A 155 14.75 -19.24 6.56
N GLY A 156 16.00 -19.29 7.00
CA GLY A 156 16.64 -20.47 7.61
C GLY A 156 17.18 -20.13 8.99
N PHE A 157 17.15 -21.11 9.87
CA PHE A 157 17.66 -21.02 11.24
C PHE A 157 18.80 -22.03 11.44
#